data_57267777c468d9e3457fcd41ce022cf3
#
_entry.id   57267777c468d9e3457fcd41ce022cf3
#
_cell.length_a   1.000
_cell.length_b   1.000
_cell.length_c   1.000
_cell.angle_alpha   90.00
_cell.angle_beta   90.00
_cell.angle_gamma   90.00
#
_symmetry.space_group_name_H-M   'P 1'
#
loop_
_entity.id
_entity.type
_entity.pdbx_description
1 polymer ?
#
loop_
_entity_poly.entity_id
_entity_poly.type
_entity_poly.pdbx_seq_one_letter_code
_entity_poly.pdbx_strand_id
1 'polypeptide(L)'
;MQSKTNTAVVLLPSRGNIVKFQWQDYVVYLFFLLVLVFFGITIGGKGFLTIENLFNITRTTSMIVVMAVAMTFVICAGELDLSVGSTAGLAALAAGYFLHAGYGTFGGIAAAILCGLAVGLLNGLFVTVVNIPSFLVTLGMMQLVRGLDMRVTYTKPIEITDDFFNNVFGSGSVGPVPSLFIW
;
A
#
# COMPACT_ATOMS: atom_id res chain seq x y z
N MET A 1 -57.68 -25.96 -29.73
CA MET A 1 -58.01 -24.62 -29.21
C MET A 1 -56.92 -24.21 -28.26
N GLN A 2 -55.84 -23.53 -28.73
CA GLN A 2 -54.73 -23.08 -27.90
C GLN A 2 -54.96 -21.60 -27.56
N SER A 3 -55.17 -21.32 -26.28
CA SER A 3 -55.24 -19.96 -25.74
C SER A 3 -53.85 -19.37 -25.67
N LYS A 4 -53.56 -18.36 -26.48
CA LYS A 4 -52.33 -17.53 -26.37
C LYS A 4 -52.52 -16.56 -25.21
N THR A 5 -51.85 -16.83 -24.13
CA THR A 5 -51.70 -15.86 -23.01
C THR A 5 -50.67 -14.81 -23.42
N ASN A 6 -51.14 -13.63 -23.82
CA ASN A 6 -50.30 -12.44 -24.02
C ASN A 6 -49.82 -11.94 -22.65
N THR A 7 -48.56 -12.24 -22.29
CA THR A 7 -47.92 -11.62 -21.15
C THR A 7 -47.43 -10.23 -21.57
N ALA A 8 -48.22 -9.21 -21.24
CA ALA A 8 -47.78 -7.83 -21.38
C ALA A 8 -46.64 -7.57 -20.41
N VAL A 9 -45.42 -7.40 -20.94
CA VAL A 9 -44.26 -6.93 -20.18
C VAL A 9 -44.53 -5.46 -19.84
N VAL A 10 -44.96 -5.21 -18.63
CA VAL A 10 -45.04 -3.86 -18.06
C VAL A 10 -43.62 -3.34 -17.86
N LEU A 11 -43.14 -2.52 -18.80
CA LEU A 11 -41.91 -1.75 -18.64
C LEU A 11 -42.15 -0.70 -17.53
N LEU A 12 -41.70 -1.02 -16.31
CA LEU A 12 -41.67 -0.04 -15.24
C LEU A 12 -40.67 1.08 -15.65
N PRO A 13 -41.06 2.35 -15.51
CA PRO A 13 -40.13 3.43 -15.80
C PRO A 13 -38.93 3.33 -14.89
N SER A 14 -37.74 3.38 -15.50
CA SER A 14 -36.46 3.48 -14.78
C SER A 14 -36.57 4.60 -13.74
N ARG A 15 -36.49 4.21 -12.46
CA ARG A 15 -36.39 5.16 -11.33
C ARG A 15 -35.13 5.96 -11.55
N GLY A 16 -35.29 7.22 -11.96
CA GLY A 16 -34.17 8.16 -12.05
C GLY A 16 -33.36 8.10 -10.74
N ASN A 17 -32.08 7.84 -10.87
CA ASN A 17 -31.14 7.89 -9.75
C ASN A 17 -31.13 9.33 -9.21
N ILE A 18 -31.98 9.58 -8.23
CA ILE A 18 -31.84 10.78 -7.39
C ILE A 18 -30.55 10.51 -6.60
N VAL A 19 -29.47 11.18 -6.96
CA VAL A 19 -28.22 11.18 -6.18
C VAL A 19 -28.57 11.70 -4.79
N LYS A 20 -28.85 10.80 -3.87
CA LYS A 20 -29.10 11.16 -2.47
C LYS A 20 -27.76 11.62 -1.91
N PHE A 21 -27.67 12.89 -1.58
CA PHE A 21 -26.56 13.43 -0.84
C PHE A 21 -26.43 12.66 0.47
N GLN A 22 -25.41 11.81 0.56
CA GLN A 22 -25.15 11.03 1.76
C GLN A 22 -24.04 11.74 2.54
N TRP A 23 -24.37 12.25 3.70
CA TRP A 23 -23.40 12.89 4.61
C TRP A 23 -22.19 11.99 4.89
N GLN A 24 -22.39 10.68 4.85
CA GLN A 24 -21.36 9.68 5.07
C GLN A 24 -20.20 9.79 4.09
N ASP A 25 -20.47 10.19 2.85
CA ASP A 25 -19.45 10.32 1.80
C ASP A 25 -18.50 11.49 2.07
N TYR A 26 -18.94 12.48 2.84
CA TYR A 26 -18.19 13.71 3.11
C TYR A 26 -17.52 13.73 4.49
N VAL A 27 -17.88 12.84 5.40
CA VAL A 27 -17.33 12.80 6.77
C VAL A 27 -15.80 12.68 6.76
N VAL A 28 -15.24 11.86 5.86
CA VAL A 28 -13.80 11.66 5.74
C VAL A 28 -13.10 12.95 5.31
N TYR A 29 -13.65 13.66 4.34
CA TYR A 29 -13.08 14.92 3.85
C TYR A 29 -13.20 16.03 4.90
N LEU A 30 -14.33 16.09 5.59
CA LEU A 30 -14.56 17.05 6.68
C LEU A 30 -13.58 16.83 7.83
N PHE A 31 -13.39 15.55 8.22
CA PHE A 31 -12.43 15.21 9.26
C PHE A 31 -11.00 15.54 8.86
N PHE A 32 -10.62 15.23 7.62
CA PHE A 32 -9.32 15.59 7.09
C PHE A 32 -9.09 17.11 7.13
N LEU A 33 -10.07 17.89 6.67
CA LEU A 33 -9.99 19.35 6.71
C LEU A 33 -9.87 19.88 8.13
N LEU A 34 -10.64 19.31 9.07
CA LEU A 34 -10.58 19.69 10.49
C LEU A 34 -9.19 19.45 11.07
N VAL A 35 -8.59 18.27 10.80
CA VAL A 35 -7.23 17.95 11.24
C VAL A 35 -6.21 18.92 10.64
N LEU A 36 -6.33 19.20 9.34
CA LEU A 36 -5.42 20.12 8.64
C LEU A 36 -5.50 21.55 9.21
N VAL A 37 -6.72 22.05 9.45
CA VAL A 37 -6.94 23.37 10.06
C VAL A 37 -6.42 23.41 11.49
N PHE A 38 -6.70 22.37 12.28
CA PHE A 38 -6.22 22.27 13.66
C PHE A 38 -4.69 22.38 13.73
N PHE A 39 -3.98 21.56 12.94
CA PHE A 39 -2.51 21.63 12.89
C PHE A 39 -1.97 22.90 12.25
N GLY A 40 -2.67 23.43 11.25
CA GLY A 40 -2.33 24.73 10.64
C GLY A 40 -2.36 25.86 11.65
N ILE A 41 -3.33 25.89 12.56
CA ILE A 41 -3.44 26.93 13.61
C ILE A 41 -2.43 26.68 14.74
N THR A 42 -2.30 25.43 15.20
CA THR A 42 -1.49 25.12 16.40
C THR A 42 0.01 25.14 16.14
N ILE A 43 0.45 24.64 14.99
CA ILE A 43 1.88 24.50 14.64
C ILE A 43 2.24 25.09 13.28
N GLY A 44 1.36 25.86 12.66
CA GLY A 44 1.63 26.52 11.37
C GLY A 44 2.88 27.39 11.40
N GLY A 45 3.09 28.14 12.47
CA GLY A 45 4.29 28.97 12.69
C GLY A 45 5.59 28.17 12.95
N LYS A 46 5.49 26.85 13.18
CA LYS A 46 6.64 25.96 13.39
C LYS A 46 7.04 25.17 12.11
N GLY A 47 6.53 25.60 10.96
CA GLY A 47 6.90 25.00 9.67
C GLY A 47 5.92 23.95 9.13
N PHE A 48 4.77 23.72 9.77
CA PHE A 48 3.78 22.74 9.31
C PHE A 48 3.29 23.02 7.88
N LEU A 49 3.06 24.28 7.54
CA LEU A 49 2.57 24.72 6.22
C LEU A 49 3.70 25.08 5.23
N THR A 50 4.95 24.76 5.54
CA THR A 50 6.05 24.99 4.61
C THR A 50 5.99 24.00 3.45
N ILE A 51 6.45 24.43 2.27
CA ILE A 51 6.57 23.57 1.08
C ILE A 51 7.46 22.35 1.37
N GLU A 52 8.53 22.56 2.15
CA GLU A 52 9.44 21.47 2.55
C GLU A 52 8.74 20.38 3.37
N ASN A 53 7.92 20.77 4.35
CA ASN A 53 7.15 19.81 5.13
C ASN A 53 6.08 19.11 4.27
N LEU A 54 5.46 19.83 3.33
CA LEU A 54 4.50 19.24 2.40
C LEU A 54 5.16 18.14 1.52
N PHE A 55 6.35 18.40 1.01
CA PHE A 55 7.13 17.39 0.27
C PHE A 55 7.52 16.21 1.15
N ASN A 56 7.88 16.44 2.41
CA ASN A 56 8.19 15.35 3.35
C ASN A 56 6.97 14.48 3.64
N ILE A 57 5.80 15.07 3.84
CA ILE A 57 4.53 14.34 4.01
C ILE A 57 4.24 13.51 2.75
N THR A 58 4.32 14.13 1.58
CA THR A 58 4.08 13.45 0.29
C THR A 58 5.04 12.28 0.09
N ARG A 59 6.33 12.47 0.39
CA ARG A 59 7.35 11.43 0.32
C ARG A 59 7.03 10.23 1.21
N THR A 60 6.66 10.46 2.45
CA THR A 60 6.31 9.39 3.39
C THR A 60 5.02 8.68 2.98
N THR A 61 4.05 9.44 2.47
CA THR A 61 2.74 8.91 2.06
C THR A 61 2.83 8.11 0.76
N SER A 62 3.74 8.42 -0.16
CA SER A 62 3.85 7.74 -1.45
C SER A 62 4.06 6.22 -1.30
N MET A 63 4.89 5.78 -0.35
CA MET A 63 5.08 4.36 -0.07
C MET A 63 3.78 3.68 0.41
N ILE A 64 3.01 4.37 1.24
CA ILE A 64 1.73 3.85 1.75
C ILE A 64 0.71 3.76 0.62
N VAL A 65 0.70 4.74 -0.30
CA VAL A 65 -0.22 4.74 -1.45
C VAL A 65 0.04 3.55 -2.37
N VAL A 66 1.30 3.24 -2.69
CA VAL A 66 1.64 2.08 -3.52
C VAL A 66 1.15 0.79 -2.87
N MET A 67 1.38 0.61 -1.57
CA MET A 67 0.86 -0.55 -0.83
C MET A 67 -0.67 -0.56 -0.81
N ALA A 68 -1.32 0.57 -0.62
CA ALA A 68 -2.78 0.68 -0.59
C ALA A 68 -3.42 0.31 -1.95
N VAL A 69 -2.80 0.70 -3.07
CA VAL A 69 -3.24 0.31 -4.42
C VAL A 69 -3.16 -1.22 -4.57
N ALA A 70 -2.05 -1.84 -4.18
CA ALA A 70 -1.91 -3.30 -4.22
C ALA A 70 -2.96 -3.98 -3.34
N MET A 71 -3.20 -3.47 -2.12
CA MET A 71 -4.21 -4.00 -1.20
C MET A 71 -5.64 -3.87 -1.73
N THR A 72 -5.92 -2.86 -2.55
CA THR A 72 -7.24 -2.71 -3.18
C THR A 72 -7.58 -3.92 -4.04
N PHE A 73 -6.62 -4.47 -4.79
CA PHE A 73 -6.85 -5.69 -5.59
C PHE A 73 -7.15 -6.91 -4.71
N VAL A 74 -6.45 -7.06 -3.58
CA VAL A 74 -6.69 -8.15 -2.62
C VAL A 74 -8.10 -8.06 -2.03
N ILE A 75 -8.50 -6.85 -1.60
CA ILE A 75 -9.84 -6.59 -1.04
C ILE A 75 -10.93 -6.81 -2.10
N CYS A 76 -10.71 -6.41 -3.36
CA CYS A 76 -11.64 -6.67 -4.45
C CYS A 76 -11.82 -8.17 -4.74
N ALA A 77 -10.81 -8.99 -4.45
CA ALA A 77 -10.92 -10.45 -4.51
C ALA A 77 -11.68 -11.06 -3.31
N GLY A 78 -12.08 -10.25 -2.33
CA GLY A 78 -12.75 -10.68 -1.11
C GLY A 78 -11.81 -11.21 -0.03
N GLU A 79 -10.50 -10.99 -0.18
CA GLU A 79 -9.45 -11.49 0.69
C GLU A 79 -8.83 -10.38 1.54
N LEU A 80 -8.10 -10.76 2.60
CA LEU A 80 -7.39 -9.83 3.46
C LEU A 80 -5.92 -10.25 3.56
N ASP A 81 -5.00 -9.31 3.33
CA ASP A 81 -3.56 -9.55 3.53
C ASP A 81 -3.01 -8.61 4.62
N LEU A 82 -2.77 -9.19 5.80
CA LEU A 82 -2.17 -8.47 6.93
C LEU A 82 -0.64 -8.50 6.88
N SER A 83 -0.05 -9.29 5.99
CA SER A 83 1.40 -9.47 5.90
C SER A 83 2.10 -8.40 5.07
N VAL A 84 1.35 -7.54 4.35
CA VAL A 84 1.91 -6.56 3.41
C VAL A 84 3.01 -5.68 4.01
N GLY A 85 2.83 -5.20 5.25
CA GLY A 85 3.83 -4.35 5.91
C GLY A 85 5.11 -5.12 6.27
N SER A 86 5.00 -6.34 6.77
CA SER A 86 6.17 -7.18 7.09
C SER A 86 6.87 -7.65 5.83
N THR A 87 6.11 -7.97 4.77
CA THR A 87 6.64 -8.34 3.46
C THR A 87 7.44 -7.19 2.84
N ALA A 88 6.94 -5.96 2.95
CA ALA A 88 7.69 -4.77 2.51
C ALA A 88 8.99 -4.59 3.29
N GLY A 89 8.98 -4.84 4.62
CA GLY A 89 10.19 -4.84 5.45
C GLY A 89 11.21 -5.88 5.01
N LEU A 90 10.76 -7.12 4.80
CA LEU A 90 11.63 -8.21 4.34
C LEU A 90 12.20 -7.94 2.94
N ALA A 91 11.40 -7.38 2.03
CA ALA A 91 11.84 -7.00 0.69
C ALA A 91 12.92 -5.90 0.74
N ALA A 92 12.72 -4.89 1.59
CA ALA A 92 13.72 -3.84 1.80
C ALA A 92 15.01 -4.40 2.41
N LEU A 93 14.90 -5.34 3.34
CA LEU A 93 16.02 -6.05 3.92
C LEU A 93 16.81 -6.85 2.87
N ALA A 94 16.12 -7.61 2.02
CA ALA A 94 16.72 -8.35 0.92
C ALA A 94 17.47 -7.42 -0.04
N ALA A 95 16.86 -6.29 -0.42
CA ALA A 95 17.53 -5.26 -1.22
C ALA A 95 18.82 -4.76 -0.56
N GLY A 96 18.74 -4.39 0.72
CA GLY A 96 19.89 -3.90 1.48
C GLY A 96 21.04 -4.90 1.52
N TYR A 97 20.78 -6.18 1.76
CA TYR A 97 21.81 -7.22 1.75
C TYR A 97 22.47 -7.41 0.39
N PHE A 98 21.70 -7.39 -0.71
CA PHE A 98 22.25 -7.53 -2.05
C PHE A 98 23.08 -6.32 -2.47
N LEU A 99 22.66 -5.12 -2.06
CA LEU A 99 23.44 -3.90 -2.26
C LEU A 99 24.78 -3.97 -1.49
N HIS A 100 24.76 -4.37 -0.23
CA HIS A 100 25.98 -4.56 0.56
C HIS A 100 26.91 -5.66 0.02
N ALA A 101 26.33 -6.71 -0.57
CA ALA A 101 27.09 -7.79 -1.21
C ALA A 101 27.72 -7.37 -2.56
N GLY A 102 27.47 -6.15 -3.05
CA GLY A 102 28.07 -5.62 -4.28
C GLY A 102 27.34 -5.99 -5.56
N TYR A 103 26.10 -6.53 -5.48
CA TYR A 103 25.30 -6.84 -6.67
C TYR A 103 24.69 -5.60 -7.36
N GLY A 104 24.91 -4.40 -6.79
CA GLY A 104 24.43 -3.14 -7.31
C GLY A 104 22.90 -2.97 -7.24
N THR A 105 22.41 -1.82 -7.71
CA THR A 105 21.01 -1.45 -7.63
C THR A 105 20.06 -2.50 -8.25
N PHE A 106 20.39 -3.01 -9.44
CA PHE A 106 19.53 -4.01 -10.11
C PHE A 106 19.44 -5.33 -9.33
N GLY A 107 20.54 -5.76 -8.69
CA GLY A 107 20.54 -6.92 -7.80
C GLY A 107 19.67 -6.71 -6.57
N GLY A 108 19.73 -5.54 -5.97
CA GLY A 108 18.86 -5.16 -4.85
C GLY A 108 17.38 -5.16 -5.21
N ILE A 109 17.02 -4.55 -6.35
CA ILE A 109 15.65 -4.53 -6.86
C ILE A 109 15.13 -5.95 -7.14
N ALA A 110 15.94 -6.77 -7.82
CA ALA A 110 15.57 -8.16 -8.12
C ALA A 110 15.34 -8.96 -6.83
N ALA A 111 16.22 -8.80 -5.83
CA ALA A 111 16.09 -9.48 -4.55
C ALA A 111 14.79 -9.07 -3.82
N ALA A 112 14.46 -7.76 -3.80
CA ALA A 112 13.23 -7.26 -3.21
C ALA A 112 11.98 -7.85 -3.88
N ILE A 113 11.93 -7.85 -5.21
CA ILE A 113 10.81 -8.39 -5.99
C ILE A 113 10.66 -9.89 -5.75
N LEU A 114 11.75 -10.66 -5.83
CA LEU A 114 11.72 -12.10 -5.61
C LEU A 114 11.28 -12.45 -4.19
N CYS A 115 11.72 -11.67 -3.20
CA CYS A 115 11.31 -11.84 -1.82
C CYS A 115 9.80 -11.60 -1.64
N GLY A 116 9.27 -10.50 -2.19
CA GLY A 116 7.84 -10.20 -2.17
C GLY A 116 7.01 -11.26 -2.89
N LEU A 117 7.47 -11.71 -4.06
CA LEU A 117 6.82 -12.78 -4.82
C LEU A 117 6.80 -14.10 -4.04
N ALA A 118 7.89 -14.47 -3.37
CA ALA A 118 7.96 -15.70 -2.57
C ALA A 118 6.94 -15.68 -1.43
N VAL A 119 6.84 -14.58 -0.68
CA VAL A 119 5.86 -14.44 0.40
C VAL A 119 4.44 -14.45 -0.16
N GLY A 120 4.16 -13.70 -1.23
CA GLY A 120 2.85 -13.66 -1.87
C GLY A 120 2.43 -15.03 -2.43
N LEU A 121 3.36 -15.76 -3.05
CA LEU A 121 3.10 -17.10 -3.56
C LEU A 121 2.75 -18.08 -2.43
N LEU A 122 3.48 -18.03 -1.32
CA LEU A 122 3.19 -18.86 -0.14
C LEU A 122 1.81 -18.52 0.45
N ASN A 123 1.49 -17.25 0.62
CA ASN A 123 0.16 -16.82 1.08
C ASN A 123 -0.92 -17.34 0.13
N GLY A 124 -0.77 -17.12 -1.17
CA GLY A 124 -1.71 -17.57 -2.18
C GLY A 124 -1.88 -19.11 -2.19
N LEU A 125 -0.81 -19.85 -2.05
CA LEU A 125 -0.86 -21.32 -2.01
C LEU A 125 -1.63 -21.82 -0.79
N PHE A 126 -1.38 -21.27 0.40
CA PHE A 126 -2.11 -21.67 1.59
C PHE A 126 -3.60 -21.30 1.54
N VAL A 127 -3.92 -20.15 0.95
CA VAL A 127 -5.32 -19.71 0.81
C VAL A 127 -6.05 -20.54 -0.25
N THR A 128 -5.46 -20.73 -1.44
CA THR A 128 -6.19 -21.30 -2.58
C THR A 128 -6.10 -22.84 -2.65
N VAL A 129 -4.97 -23.43 -2.27
CA VAL A 129 -4.79 -24.89 -2.37
C VAL A 129 -5.12 -25.59 -1.06
N VAL A 130 -4.68 -25.03 0.07
CA VAL A 130 -4.95 -25.60 1.39
C VAL A 130 -6.30 -25.15 1.94
N ASN A 131 -6.94 -24.15 1.33
CA ASN A 131 -8.23 -23.58 1.73
C ASN A 131 -8.26 -23.03 3.16
N ILE A 132 -7.15 -22.43 3.60
CA ILE A 132 -7.10 -21.73 4.89
C ILE A 132 -7.59 -20.28 4.68
N PRO A 133 -8.44 -19.73 5.56
CA PRO A 133 -8.87 -18.33 5.46
C PRO A 133 -7.68 -17.38 5.39
N SER A 134 -7.71 -16.43 4.43
CA SER A 134 -6.60 -15.49 4.15
C SER A 134 -6.16 -14.70 5.37
N PHE A 135 -7.11 -14.30 6.21
CA PHE A 135 -6.82 -13.63 7.47
C PHE A 135 -5.86 -14.43 8.37
N LEU A 136 -6.09 -15.75 8.53
CA LEU A 136 -5.24 -16.60 9.36
C LEU A 136 -3.86 -16.81 8.74
N VAL A 137 -3.82 -17.06 7.43
CA VAL A 137 -2.56 -17.24 6.69
C VAL A 137 -1.69 -16.01 6.80
N THR A 138 -2.26 -14.85 6.46
CA THR A 138 -1.50 -13.59 6.40
C THR A 138 -1.12 -13.06 7.77
N LEU A 139 -1.93 -13.32 8.81
CA LEU A 139 -1.57 -13.01 10.18
C LEU A 139 -0.39 -13.87 10.65
N GLY A 140 -0.41 -15.17 10.36
CA GLY A 140 0.72 -16.08 10.64
C GLY A 140 1.97 -15.68 9.88
N MET A 141 1.83 -15.38 8.57
CA MET A 141 2.93 -14.94 7.72
C MET A 141 3.53 -13.61 8.20
N MET A 142 2.69 -12.65 8.60
CA MET A 142 3.14 -11.39 9.18
C MET A 142 4.08 -11.60 10.37
N GLN A 143 3.73 -12.49 11.29
CA GLN A 143 4.55 -12.76 12.46
C GLN A 143 5.81 -13.55 12.11
N LEU A 144 5.71 -14.50 11.20
CA LEU A 144 6.85 -15.28 10.72
C LEU A 144 7.89 -14.38 10.04
N VAL A 145 7.45 -13.55 9.09
CA VAL A 145 8.32 -12.62 8.36
C VAL A 145 8.95 -11.61 9.31
N ARG A 146 8.17 -11.04 10.25
CA ARG A 146 8.69 -10.11 11.24
C ARG A 146 9.73 -10.76 12.15
N GLY A 147 9.52 -12.02 12.54
CA GLY A 147 10.51 -12.79 13.29
C GLY A 147 11.79 -13.04 12.50
N LEU A 148 11.68 -13.33 11.19
CA LEU A 148 12.83 -13.46 10.29
C LEU A 148 13.60 -12.15 10.19
N ASP A 149 12.92 -11.02 9.96
CA ASP A 149 13.54 -9.70 9.88
C ASP A 149 14.37 -9.40 11.12
N MET A 150 13.78 -9.59 12.31
CA MET A 150 14.47 -9.38 13.58
C MET A 150 15.65 -10.32 13.76
N ARG A 151 15.52 -11.58 13.34
CA ARG A 151 16.57 -12.58 13.49
C ARG A 151 17.77 -12.32 12.58
N VAL A 152 17.50 -11.88 11.35
CA VAL A 152 18.53 -11.62 10.33
C VAL A 152 19.26 -10.32 10.61
N THR A 153 18.57 -9.25 11.02
CA THR A 153 19.17 -7.94 11.30
C THR A 153 19.75 -7.81 12.71
N TYR A 154 19.42 -8.74 13.62
CA TYR A 154 19.66 -8.55 15.05
C TYR A 154 19.07 -7.21 15.56
N THR A 155 17.94 -6.78 14.98
CA THR A 155 17.27 -5.49 15.23
C THR A 155 18.13 -4.25 14.92
N LYS A 156 19.21 -4.40 14.13
CA LYS A 156 20.04 -3.29 13.68
C LYS A 156 19.58 -2.79 12.31
N PRO A 157 19.60 -1.48 12.07
CA PRO A 157 19.31 -0.95 10.74
C PRO A 157 20.44 -1.34 9.76
N ILE A 158 20.06 -1.58 8.48
CA ILE A 158 21.00 -1.75 7.39
C ILE A 158 21.11 -0.42 6.68
N GLU A 159 22.32 0.13 6.64
CA GLU A 159 22.59 1.36 5.91
C GLU A 159 22.76 1.05 4.41
N ILE A 160 22.01 1.75 3.57
CA ILE A 160 22.11 1.63 2.11
C ILE A 160 23.01 2.76 1.61
N THR A 161 24.19 2.39 1.13
CA THR A 161 25.24 3.32 0.66
C THR A 161 25.27 3.50 -0.87
N ASP A 162 24.41 2.78 -1.61
CA ASP A 162 24.34 2.91 -3.07
C ASP A 162 23.65 4.23 -3.46
N ASP A 163 24.42 5.14 -4.06
CA ASP A 163 23.94 6.47 -4.42
C ASP A 163 22.82 6.44 -5.45
N PHE A 164 22.88 5.54 -6.44
CA PHE A 164 21.84 5.46 -7.44
C PHE A 164 20.53 4.94 -6.84
N PHE A 165 20.60 3.90 -6.01
CA PHE A 165 19.44 3.36 -5.29
C PHE A 165 18.82 4.43 -4.38
N ASN A 166 19.64 5.16 -3.62
CA ASN A 166 19.19 6.21 -2.73
C ASN A 166 18.57 7.39 -3.49
N ASN A 167 19.10 7.75 -4.66
CA ASN A 167 18.55 8.81 -5.49
C ASN A 167 17.21 8.44 -6.11
N VAL A 168 17.00 7.17 -6.43
CA VAL A 168 15.75 6.70 -7.05
C VAL A 168 14.69 6.35 -6.01
N PHE A 169 15.04 5.54 -5.02
CA PHE A 169 14.09 4.97 -4.04
C PHE A 169 14.21 5.56 -2.63
N GLY A 170 15.17 6.40 -2.38
CA GLY A 170 15.44 6.97 -1.06
C GLY A 170 15.21 8.47 -0.97
N SER A 171 16.27 9.19 -0.62
CA SER A 171 16.25 10.63 -0.33
C SER A 171 16.46 11.53 -1.56
N GLY A 172 16.59 10.96 -2.75
CA GLY A 172 16.83 11.71 -3.98
C GLY A 172 15.69 12.66 -4.35
N SER A 173 16.01 13.64 -5.18
CA SER A 173 15.05 14.59 -5.71
C SER A 173 15.40 14.97 -7.15
N VAL A 174 14.36 15.24 -7.96
CA VAL A 174 14.49 15.80 -9.29
C VAL A 174 14.06 17.27 -9.22
N GLY A 175 15.03 18.17 -9.09
CA GLY A 175 14.75 19.57 -8.75
C GLY A 175 14.13 19.69 -7.36
N PRO A 176 13.02 20.42 -7.18
CA PRO A 176 12.35 20.55 -5.90
C PRO A 176 11.48 19.34 -5.52
N VAL A 177 11.25 18.40 -6.46
CA VAL A 177 10.31 17.28 -6.29
C VAL A 177 11.05 16.03 -5.81
N PRO A 178 10.65 15.41 -4.68
CA PRO A 178 11.23 14.14 -4.24
C PRO A 178 11.03 13.03 -5.26
N SER A 179 12.06 12.19 -5.49
CA SER A 179 11.99 11.08 -6.44
C SER A 179 10.84 10.11 -6.14
N LEU A 180 10.56 9.86 -4.86
CA LEU A 180 9.46 9.00 -4.41
C LEU A 180 8.06 9.52 -4.78
N PHE A 181 7.93 10.79 -5.15
CA PHE A 181 6.66 11.33 -5.63
C PHE A 181 6.38 11.02 -7.10
N ILE A 182 7.42 10.68 -7.85
CA ILE A 182 7.35 10.45 -9.30
C ILE A 182 6.86 9.01 -9.60
N TRP A 183 7.02 8.09 -8.66
CA TRP A 183 6.60 6.69 -8.75
C TRP A 183 5.18 6.47 -8.24
#